data_8f41468cae479eab08ec27a0343d5545
#
_entry.id   8f41468cae479eab08ec27a0343d5545
#
_cell.length_a   1.000
_cell.length_b   1.000
_cell.length_c   1.000
_cell.angle_alpha   90.00
_cell.angle_beta   90.00
_cell.angle_gamma   90.00
#
_symmetry.space_group_name_H-M   'P 1'
#
loop_
_entity.id
_entity.type
_entity.pdbx_description
1 polymer ?
#
loop_
_entity_poly.entity_id
_entity_poly.type
_entity_poly.pdbx_seq_one_letter_code
_entity_poly.pdbx_strand_id
1 'polypeptide(L)'
;MPQNFLVVNAEGPETRVAVVEEGALAELFVERKRDRGIVGNIYRGKVTRVLPGMQAAFVDLGPKVERAAFLYVGDVLGSDGGKKLFEDADTDDGDENPEGTASRIARGKRQLAQRKIEDLLRPGQQILVQVVKDPIGLKGARVTGFLSLPGRYSVFMPAVDQVGVSRRIQSDKERKRLRELVHKARPKGCGFIVR
;
A
#
# COMPACT_ATOMS: atom_id res chain seq x y z
N MET A 1 23.09 -23.89 -9.22
CA MET A 1 21.80 -23.18 -9.08
C MET A 1 22.12 -21.70 -9.13
N PRO A 2 21.41 -20.87 -9.91
CA PRO A 2 21.59 -19.43 -9.86
C PRO A 2 21.30 -18.97 -8.44
N GLN A 3 22.26 -18.33 -7.80
CA GLN A 3 22.09 -17.82 -6.44
C GLN A 3 21.65 -16.37 -6.53
N ASN A 4 20.37 -16.12 -6.22
CA ASN A 4 19.84 -14.78 -6.07
C ASN A 4 19.87 -14.43 -4.59
N PHE A 5 20.53 -13.31 -4.22
CA PHE A 5 20.63 -12.87 -2.84
C PHE A 5 20.67 -11.34 -2.72
N LEU A 6 20.37 -10.86 -1.54
CA LEU A 6 20.47 -9.45 -1.18
C LEU A 6 21.68 -9.26 -0.26
N VAL A 7 22.54 -8.31 -0.62
CA VAL A 7 23.62 -7.84 0.27
C VAL A 7 23.21 -6.52 0.87
N VAL A 8 23.11 -6.46 2.19
CA VAL A 8 22.72 -5.26 2.92
C VAL A 8 23.87 -4.78 3.79
N ASN A 9 24.30 -3.54 3.58
CA ASN A 9 25.21 -2.83 4.45
C ASN A 9 24.47 -1.61 5.02
N ALA A 10 24.25 -1.60 6.34
CA ALA A 10 23.55 -0.54 7.05
C ALA A 10 24.47 0.23 8.03
N GLU A 11 25.76 0.00 7.97
CA GLU A 11 26.75 0.69 8.78
C GLU A 11 27.04 2.09 8.24
N GLY A 12 27.26 3.06 9.15
CA GLY A 12 27.61 4.42 8.76
C GLY A 12 26.43 5.31 8.38
N PRO A 13 26.66 6.36 7.57
CA PRO A 13 25.68 7.39 7.21
C PRO A 13 24.72 6.94 6.11
N GLU A 14 25.01 5.83 5.42
CA GLU A 14 24.22 5.32 4.29
C GLU A 14 23.83 3.86 4.54
N THR A 15 22.66 3.49 4.05
CA THR A 15 22.26 2.08 3.89
C THR A 15 22.37 1.73 2.41
N ARG A 16 23.11 0.66 2.09
CA ARG A 16 23.29 0.16 0.73
C ARG A 16 22.69 -1.23 0.63
N VAL A 17 21.86 -1.44 -0.39
CA VAL A 17 21.25 -2.74 -0.68
C VAL A 17 21.60 -3.11 -2.13
N ALA A 18 22.32 -4.21 -2.30
CA ALA A 18 22.64 -4.77 -3.61
C ALA A 18 21.77 -6.00 -3.87
N VAL A 19 21.12 -6.02 -5.02
CA VAL A 19 20.43 -7.21 -5.56
C VAL A 19 21.40 -7.93 -6.47
N VAL A 20 21.74 -9.16 -6.12
CA VAL A 20 22.62 -10.01 -6.93
C VAL A 20 21.77 -11.12 -7.54
N GLU A 21 21.79 -11.20 -8.87
CA GLU A 21 21.10 -12.22 -9.66
C GLU A 21 22.12 -12.96 -10.53
N GLU A 22 22.12 -14.28 -10.46
CA GLU A 22 23.06 -15.15 -11.21
C GLU A 22 24.53 -14.80 -10.99
N GLY A 23 24.86 -14.30 -9.78
CA GLY A 23 26.22 -13.90 -9.43
C GLY A 23 26.65 -12.51 -9.92
N ALA A 24 25.78 -11.77 -10.61
CA ALA A 24 26.02 -10.41 -11.07
C ALA A 24 25.22 -9.38 -10.29
N LEU A 25 25.76 -8.18 -10.11
CA LEU A 25 25.03 -7.04 -9.53
C LEU A 25 23.92 -6.59 -10.49
N ALA A 26 22.65 -6.82 -10.12
CA ALA A 26 21.50 -6.42 -10.92
C ALA A 26 21.02 -5.01 -10.56
N GLU A 27 20.94 -4.68 -9.26
CA GLU A 27 20.54 -3.35 -8.79
C GLU A 27 21.29 -2.94 -7.53
N LEU A 28 21.51 -1.64 -7.37
CA LEU A 28 22.09 -1.05 -6.17
C LEU A 28 21.20 0.09 -5.68
N PHE A 29 20.74 -0.02 -4.44
CA PHE A 29 20.00 1.04 -3.75
C PHE A 29 20.90 1.66 -2.68
N VAL A 30 20.92 2.99 -2.63
CA VAL A 30 21.65 3.76 -1.62
C VAL A 30 20.71 4.74 -0.98
N GLU A 31 20.52 4.64 0.34
CA GLU A 31 19.70 5.55 1.13
C GLU A 31 20.57 6.25 2.18
N ARG A 32 20.56 7.58 2.18
CA ARG A 32 21.28 8.39 3.15
C ARG A 32 20.42 8.70 4.36
N LYS A 33 20.94 8.46 5.56
CA LYS A 33 20.18 8.65 6.81
C LYS A 33 19.67 10.09 6.99
N ARG A 34 20.43 11.09 6.55
CA ARG A 34 20.05 12.52 6.66
C ARG A 34 18.92 12.94 5.71
N ASP A 35 18.80 12.25 4.58
CA ASP A 35 17.84 12.57 3.52
C ASP A 35 16.59 11.67 3.60
N ARG A 36 16.52 10.84 4.64
CA ARG A 36 15.49 9.83 4.84
C ARG A 36 14.16 10.46 5.21
N GLY A 37 13.24 10.52 4.25
CA GLY A 37 11.83 10.75 4.49
C GLY A 37 11.15 9.56 5.20
N ILE A 38 9.91 9.74 5.58
CA ILE A 38 9.11 8.67 6.19
C ILE A 38 8.08 8.07 5.22
N VAL A 39 8.01 8.56 3.98
CA VAL A 39 7.12 8.01 2.93
C VAL A 39 7.41 6.53 2.70
N GLY A 40 6.34 5.73 2.62
CA GLY A 40 6.43 4.27 2.49
C GLY A 40 6.60 3.51 3.80
N ASN A 41 7.02 4.17 4.89
CA ASN A 41 7.12 3.53 6.19
C ASN A 41 5.74 3.12 6.72
N ILE A 42 5.71 1.97 7.40
CA ILE A 42 4.50 1.42 8.04
C ILE A 42 4.63 1.57 9.55
N TYR A 43 3.57 2.09 10.17
CA TYR A 43 3.50 2.32 11.60
C TYR A 43 2.27 1.64 12.20
N ARG A 44 2.41 1.16 13.44
CA ARG A 44 1.28 0.87 14.31
C ARG A 44 0.95 2.16 15.06
N GLY A 45 0.07 2.97 14.47
CA GLY A 45 -0.31 4.25 15.00
C GLY A 45 -1.51 4.15 15.97
N LYS A 46 -1.65 5.15 16.83
CA LYS A 46 -2.78 5.31 17.76
C LYS A 46 -3.64 6.47 17.31
N VAL A 47 -4.93 6.23 17.11
CA VAL A 47 -5.91 7.28 16.80
C VAL A 47 -6.02 8.22 18.00
N THR A 48 -5.66 9.48 17.83
CA THR A 48 -5.73 10.49 18.89
C THR A 48 -7.03 11.27 18.84
N ARG A 49 -7.52 11.58 17.65
CA ARG A 49 -8.75 12.35 17.46
C ARG A 49 -9.48 11.92 16.19
N VAL A 50 -10.80 11.84 16.27
CA VAL A 50 -11.68 11.64 15.12
C VAL A 50 -12.41 12.95 14.86
N LEU A 51 -12.50 13.38 13.60
CA LEU A 51 -13.06 14.64 13.15
C LEU A 51 -14.19 14.37 12.14
N PRO A 52 -15.44 14.17 12.60
CA PRO A 52 -16.57 13.88 11.71
C PRO A 52 -16.80 14.95 10.65
N GLY A 53 -16.67 16.22 11.00
CA GLY A 53 -16.87 17.34 10.04
C GLY A 53 -15.88 17.36 8.87
N MET A 54 -14.70 16.74 9.03
CA MET A 54 -13.68 16.61 8.00
C MET A 54 -13.61 15.19 7.40
N GLN A 55 -14.39 14.27 7.92
CA GLN A 55 -14.33 12.85 7.59
C GLN A 55 -12.89 12.30 7.65
N ALA A 56 -12.19 12.59 8.75
CA ALA A 56 -10.79 12.28 8.94
C ALA A 56 -10.47 11.95 10.40
N ALA A 57 -9.29 11.36 10.62
CA ALA A 57 -8.72 11.13 11.94
C ALA A 57 -7.27 11.59 12.01
N PHE A 58 -6.82 11.97 13.19
CA PHE A 58 -5.41 12.15 13.51
C PHE A 58 -4.86 10.89 14.19
N VAL A 59 -3.68 10.48 13.74
CA VAL A 59 -3.00 9.26 14.17
C VAL A 59 -1.60 9.60 14.66
N ASP A 60 -1.31 9.27 15.90
CA ASP A 60 0.05 9.35 16.46
C ASP A 60 0.87 8.15 15.94
N LEU A 61 1.99 8.44 15.31
CA LEU A 61 2.92 7.46 14.72
C LEU A 61 4.08 7.10 15.67
N GLY A 62 4.07 7.65 16.88
CA GLY A 62 5.09 7.41 17.90
C GLY A 62 6.15 8.52 17.98
N PRO A 63 7.09 8.38 18.94
CA PRO A 63 7.96 9.48 19.39
C PRO A 63 8.96 10.00 18.34
N LYS A 64 9.18 9.24 17.26
CA LYS A 64 10.06 9.67 16.17
C LYS A 64 9.37 10.59 15.15
N VAL A 65 8.05 10.75 15.25
CA VAL A 65 7.25 11.58 14.35
C VAL A 65 6.52 12.61 15.21
N GLU A 66 7.03 13.83 15.23
CA GLU A 66 6.57 14.89 16.17
C GLU A 66 5.08 15.25 16.02
N ARG A 67 4.51 15.05 14.85
CA ARG A 67 3.15 15.49 14.54
C ARG A 67 2.24 14.34 14.19
N ALA A 68 1.01 14.39 14.72
CA ALA A 68 -0.01 13.42 14.37
C ALA A 68 -0.28 13.43 12.85
N ALA A 69 -0.33 12.25 12.27
CA ALA A 69 -0.59 12.05 10.86
C ALA A 69 -2.09 12.19 10.55
N PHE A 70 -2.41 12.60 9.34
CA PHE A 70 -3.76 12.76 8.83
C PHE A 70 -4.19 11.52 8.06
N LEU A 71 -5.32 10.93 8.46
CA LEU A 71 -5.96 9.78 7.83
C LEU A 71 -7.37 10.17 7.37
N TYR A 72 -7.60 10.14 6.06
CA TYR A 72 -8.92 10.42 5.47
C TYR A 72 -9.82 9.17 5.52
N VAL A 73 -11.13 9.32 5.62
CA VAL A 73 -12.10 8.21 5.71
C VAL A 73 -11.96 7.21 4.55
N GLY A 74 -11.76 7.67 3.32
CA GLY A 74 -11.53 6.81 2.16
C GLY A 74 -10.19 6.05 2.17
N ASP A 75 -9.30 6.38 3.10
CA ASP A 75 -8.03 5.70 3.30
C ASP A 75 -8.03 4.78 4.55
N VAL A 76 -9.19 4.66 5.24
CA VAL A 76 -9.35 3.74 6.38
C VAL A 76 -9.67 2.34 5.86
N LEU A 77 -8.84 1.38 6.22
CA LEU A 77 -9.16 -0.03 6.02
C LEU A 77 -10.14 -0.47 7.12
N GLY A 78 -11.35 -0.88 6.75
CA GLY A 78 -12.33 -1.39 7.71
C GLY A 78 -11.88 -2.68 8.38
N SER A 79 -12.50 -3.02 9.53
CA SER A 79 -12.24 -4.27 10.27
C SER A 79 -12.50 -5.54 9.45
N ASP A 80 -13.28 -5.43 8.39
CA ASP A 80 -13.56 -6.48 7.39
C ASP A 80 -12.41 -6.68 6.36
N GLY A 81 -11.27 -5.98 6.55
CA GLY A 81 -10.11 -6.08 5.67
C GLY A 81 -10.38 -5.59 4.24
N GLY A 82 -11.42 -4.78 4.04
CA GLY A 82 -11.81 -4.30 2.71
C GLY A 82 -12.41 -5.39 1.82
N LYS A 83 -12.62 -6.60 2.31
CA LYS A 83 -13.17 -7.72 1.51
C LYS A 83 -14.49 -7.36 0.86
N LYS A 84 -15.45 -6.83 1.61
CA LYS A 84 -16.76 -6.42 1.09
C LYS A 84 -16.73 -5.30 0.05
N LEU A 85 -15.66 -4.50 0.03
CA LEU A 85 -15.54 -3.39 -0.91
C LEU A 85 -15.13 -3.84 -2.32
N PHE A 86 -14.67 -5.08 -2.41
CA PHE A 86 -14.19 -5.66 -3.66
C PHE A 86 -14.98 -6.93 -4.05
N GLU A 87 -15.86 -7.46 -3.18
CA GLU A 87 -16.72 -8.61 -3.47
C GLU A 87 -17.71 -8.32 -4.62
N ASP A 88 -18.24 -7.09 -4.71
CA ASP A 88 -19.09 -6.66 -5.84
C ASP A 88 -18.29 -6.43 -7.15
N ALA A 89 -16.97 -6.58 -7.11
CA ALA A 89 -16.10 -6.40 -8.25
C ALA A 89 -15.70 -7.72 -8.93
N ASP A 90 -16.00 -8.85 -8.29
CA ASP A 90 -15.79 -10.20 -8.82
C ASP A 90 -17.01 -10.74 -9.61
N THR A 91 -18.07 -9.93 -9.79
CA THR A 91 -19.07 -10.24 -10.81
C THR A 91 -18.36 -10.19 -12.16
N ASP A 92 -18.20 -11.37 -12.71
CA ASP A 92 -17.70 -11.70 -14.03
C ASP A 92 -18.70 -11.18 -15.10
N ASP A 93 -18.88 -9.88 -15.13
CA ASP A 93 -19.44 -9.20 -16.29
C ASP A 93 -18.26 -8.99 -17.22
N GLY A 94 -18.20 -9.81 -18.28
CA GLY A 94 -17.17 -9.88 -19.30
C GLY A 94 -16.73 -8.56 -19.96
N ASP A 95 -16.71 -7.49 -19.21
CA ASP A 95 -16.22 -6.18 -19.60
C ASP A 95 -14.71 -6.14 -19.42
N GLU A 96 -14.00 -6.54 -20.48
CA GLU A 96 -12.54 -6.57 -20.63
C GLU A 96 -11.88 -5.18 -20.53
N ASN A 97 -12.52 -4.21 -19.87
CA ASN A 97 -12.03 -2.85 -19.83
C ASN A 97 -10.80 -2.72 -18.91
N PRO A 98 -9.61 -2.37 -19.45
CA PRO A 98 -8.35 -2.28 -18.70
C PRO A 98 -8.32 -1.20 -17.59
N GLU A 99 -9.37 -0.40 -17.48
CA GLU A 99 -9.55 0.58 -16.40
C GLU A 99 -9.73 -0.05 -15.02
N GLY A 100 -9.84 -1.40 -14.97
CA GLY A 100 -10.36 -2.17 -13.86
C GLY A 100 -9.66 -1.99 -12.50
N THR A 101 -8.34 -2.08 -12.38
CA THR A 101 -7.73 -2.23 -11.03
C THR A 101 -7.50 -0.91 -10.31
N ALA A 102 -6.92 0.10 -10.96
CA ALA A 102 -6.78 1.43 -10.36
C ALA A 102 -8.15 2.07 -10.18
N SER A 103 -9.09 1.85 -11.11
CA SER A 103 -10.48 2.29 -11.04
C SER A 103 -11.25 1.56 -9.93
N ARG A 104 -11.04 0.26 -9.73
CA ARG A 104 -11.66 -0.54 -8.66
C ARG A 104 -11.17 -0.10 -7.28
N ILE A 105 -9.87 0.11 -7.09
CA ILE A 105 -9.33 0.68 -5.85
C ILE A 105 -9.89 2.08 -5.61
N ALA A 106 -9.99 2.90 -6.64
CA ALA A 106 -10.59 4.23 -6.55
C ALA A 106 -12.09 4.17 -6.25
N ARG A 107 -12.83 3.22 -6.82
CA ARG A 107 -14.25 2.97 -6.54
C ARG A 107 -14.46 2.48 -5.11
N GLY A 108 -13.65 1.52 -4.65
CA GLY A 108 -13.64 1.04 -3.27
C GLY A 108 -13.35 2.17 -2.28
N LYS A 109 -12.39 3.03 -2.55
CA LYS A 109 -12.10 4.22 -1.73
C LYS A 109 -13.26 5.22 -1.74
N ARG A 110 -14.01 5.38 -2.86
CA ARG A 110 -15.21 6.23 -2.93
C ARG A 110 -16.37 5.65 -2.12
N GLN A 111 -16.57 4.33 -2.13
CA GLN A 111 -17.57 3.67 -1.29
C GLN A 111 -17.22 3.79 0.19
N LEU A 112 -15.93 3.66 0.55
CA LEU A 112 -15.46 3.93 1.92
C LEU A 112 -15.68 5.39 2.33
N ALA A 113 -15.50 6.33 1.41
CA ALA A 113 -15.75 7.74 1.67
C ALA A 113 -17.24 8.07 1.94
N GLN A 114 -18.17 7.16 1.61
CA GLN A 114 -19.58 7.28 1.98
C GLN A 114 -19.87 6.81 3.42
N ARG A 115 -18.95 6.07 4.06
CA ARG A 115 -19.05 5.71 5.47
C ARG A 115 -18.63 6.89 6.34
N LYS A 116 -19.18 7.00 7.52
CA LYS A 116 -18.76 8.03 8.47
C LYS A 116 -17.51 7.58 9.22
N ILE A 117 -16.56 8.49 9.41
CA ILE A 117 -15.28 8.18 10.06
C ILE A 117 -15.48 7.71 11.51
N GLU A 118 -16.50 8.23 12.19
CA GLU A 118 -16.86 7.86 13.56
C GLU A 118 -17.39 6.43 13.70
N ASP A 119 -17.88 5.83 12.60
CA ASP A 119 -18.31 4.43 12.57
C ASP A 119 -17.12 3.48 12.36
N LEU A 120 -16.02 3.98 11.81
CA LEU A 120 -14.83 3.20 11.44
C LEU A 120 -13.74 3.25 12.50
N LEU A 121 -13.56 4.39 13.16
CA LEU A 121 -12.45 4.64 14.09
C LEU A 121 -12.93 5.28 15.39
N ARG A 122 -12.22 4.90 16.47
CA ARG A 122 -12.43 5.49 17.79
C ARG A 122 -11.12 6.04 18.35
N PRO A 123 -11.13 7.14 19.12
CA PRO A 123 -9.95 7.60 19.85
C PRO A 123 -9.37 6.48 20.71
N GLY A 124 -8.05 6.37 20.74
CA GLY A 124 -7.33 5.32 21.48
C GLY A 124 -7.11 4.03 20.68
N GLN A 125 -7.82 3.80 19.57
CA GLN A 125 -7.68 2.62 18.73
C GLN A 125 -6.29 2.57 18.08
N GLN A 126 -5.69 1.37 18.05
CA GLN A 126 -4.45 1.11 17.31
C GLN A 126 -4.77 0.58 15.91
N ILE A 127 -4.10 1.13 14.91
CA ILE A 127 -4.27 0.79 13.50
C ILE A 127 -2.91 0.71 12.80
N LEU A 128 -2.81 -0.14 11.78
CA LEU A 128 -1.66 -0.14 10.87
C LEU A 128 -1.90 0.88 9.78
N VAL A 129 -0.92 1.75 9.57
CA VAL A 129 -0.96 2.79 8.54
C VAL A 129 0.37 2.91 7.83
N GLN A 130 0.34 3.26 6.56
CA GLN A 130 1.50 3.56 5.73
C GLN A 130 1.53 5.04 5.37
N VAL A 131 2.70 5.65 5.44
CA VAL A 131 2.88 7.05 5.08
C VAL A 131 2.86 7.20 3.56
N VAL A 132 2.00 8.10 3.06
CA VAL A 132 1.84 8.41 1.63
C VAL A 132 2.52 9.73 1.26
N LYS A 133 2.56 10.68 2.20
CA LYS A 133 3.25 11.96 2.04
C LYS A 133 3.93 12.36 3.33
N ASP A 134 5.14 12.89 3.21
CA ASP A 134 5.88 13.46 4.32
C ASP A 134 5.15 14.65 4.97
N PRO A 135 5.45 14.96 6.22
CA PRO A 135 5.01 16.20 6.86
C PRO A 135 5.50 17.41 6.06
N ILE A 136 4.65 18.41 5.87
CA ILE A 136 5.01 19.65 5.16
C ILE A 136 4.64 20.84 6.05
N GLY A 137 5.64 21.64 6.42
CA GLY A 137 5.46 22.82 7.27
C GLY A 137 4.76 22.47 8.59
N LEU A 138 3.58 23.03 8.85
CA LEU A 138 2.78 22.76 10.04
C LEU A 138 1.86 21.54 9.94
N LYS A 139 1.76 20.91 8.77
CA LYS A 139 0.88 19.76 8.54
C LYS A 139 1.61 18.45 8.82
N GLY A 140 0.96 17.54 9.56
CA GLY A 140 1.44 16.18 9.77
C GLY A 140 1.45 15.36 8.48
N ALA A 141 2.12 14.21 8.52
CA ALA A 141 2.16 13.26 7.41
C ALA A 141 0.75 12.84 6.98
N ARG A 142 0.57 12.50 5.69
CA ARG A 142 -0.65 11.83 5.23
C ARG A 142 -0.42 10.33 5.26
N VAL A 143 -1.38 9.58 5.81
CA VAL A 143 -1.29 8.12 5.92
C VAL A 143 -2.51 7.43 5.30
N THR A 144 -2.36 6.15 4.99
CA THR A 144 -3.41 5.26 4.49
C THR A 144 -3.38 3.92 5.23
N GLY A 145 -4.53 3.30 5.43
CA GLY A 145 -4.65 1.92 5.90
C GLY A 145 -4.43 0.87 4.80
N PHE A 146 -4.42 1.28 3.53
CA PHE A 146 -4.14 0.40 2.40
C PHE A 146 -2.64 0.22 2.22
N LEU A 147 -2.10 -0.79 2.91
CA LEU A 147 -0.66 -1.08 2.85
C LEU A 147 -0.27 -1.59 1.46
N SER A 148 0.85 -1.13 0.95
CA SER A 148 1.43 -1.56 -0.31
C SER A 148 2.94 -1.72 -0.20
N LEU A 149 3.46 -2.86 -0.64
CA LEU A 149 4.88 -3.20 -0.63
C LEU A 149 5.35 -3.35 -2.08
N PRO A 150 5.96 -2.29 -2.66
CA PRO A 150 6.41 -2.32 -4.04
C PRO A 150 7.68 -3.14 -4.19
N GLY A 151 7.66 -4.12 -5.10
CA GLY A 151 8.83 -4.82 -5.64
C GLY A 151 9.13 -4.35 -7.06
N ARG A 152 10.12 -4.97 -7.72
CA ARG A 152 10.52 -4.62 -9.10
C ARG A 152 9.39 -4.83 -10.10
N TYR A 153 8.76 -6.00 -10.08
CA TYR A 153 7.77 -6.43 -11.08
C TYR A 153 6.35 -6.53 -10.54
N SER A 154 6.18 -6.34 -9.24
CA SER A 154 4.87 -6.42 -8.61
C SER A 154 4.78 -5.54 -7.37
N VAL A 155 3.55 -5.16 -7.01
CA VAL A 155 3.23 -4.53 -5.73
C VAL A 155 2.39 -5.51 -4.93
N PHE A 156 2.82 -5.86 -3.73
CA PHE A 156 2.05 -6.70 -2.82
C PHE A 156 1.16 -5.85 -1.92
N MET A 157 -0.10 -6.25 -1.78
CA MET A 157 -1.10 -5.57 -0.96
C MET A 157 -1.70 -6.57 0.04
N PRO A 158 -1.20 -6.61 1.29
CA PRO A 158 -1.57 -7.65 2.26
C PRO A 158 -3.03 -7.60 2.72
N ALA A 159 -3.70 -6.47 2.58
CA ALA A 159 -5.04 -6.25 3.09
C ALA A 159 -6.10 -6.01 2.00
N VAL A 160 -5.77 -6.27 0.74
CA VAL A 160 -6.67 -6.07 -0.41
C VAL A 160 -6.65 -7.34 -1.25
N ASP A 161 -7.76 -8.07 -1.29
CA ASP A 161 -7.85 -9.32 -2.08
C ASP A 161 -8.15 -9.02 -3.54
N GLN A 162 -7.16 -8.51 -4.28
CA GLN A 162 -7.32 -8.18 -5.70
C GLN A 162 -6.03 -8.40 -6.50
N VAL A 163 -6.15 -8.93 -7.73
CA VAL A 163 -5.05 -9.06 -8.68
C VAL A 163 -5.22 -8.07 -9.82
N GLY A 164 -4.22 -7.22 -10.03
CA GLY A 164 -4.15 -6.28 -11.13
C GLY A 164 -2.91 -6.51 -12.01
N VAL A 165 -3.01 -6.12 -13.27
CA VAL A 165 -1.89 -6.10 -14.21
C VAL A 165 -1.78 -4.72 -14.83
N SER A 166 -0.56 -4.17 -14.88
CA SER A 166 -0.28 -2.83 -15.38
C SER A 166 -0.71 -2.67 -16.85
N ARG A 167 -1.29 -1.51 -17.18
CA ARG A 167 -1.62 -1.12 -18.56
C ARG A 167 -0.39 -0.94 -19.46
N ARG A 168 0.81 -0.82 -18.89
CA ARG A 168 2.05 -0.76 -19.67
C ARG A 168 2.36 -2.05 -20.39
N ILE A 169 1.76 -3.17 -19.94
CA ILE A 169 1.81 -4.46 -20.64
C ILE A 169 0.74 -4.43 -21.73
N GLN A 170 1.16 -4.20 -22.97
CA GLN A 170 0.26 -3.94 -24.10
C GLN A 170 -0.54 -5.18 -24.56
N SER A 171 0.05 -6.38 -24.45
CA SER A 171 -0.58 -7.63 -24.91
C SER A 171 -1.65 -8.11 -23.93
N ASP A 172 -2.91 -8.17 -24.39
CA ASP A 172 -4.04 -8.69 -23.60
C ASP A 172 -3.85 -10.16 -23.23
N LYS A 173 -3.30 -10.95 -24.16
CA LYS A 173 -2.95 -12.36 -23.92
C LYS A 173 -1.95 -12.49 -22.76
N GLU A 174 -0.93 -11.64 -22.74
CA GLU A 174 0.07 -11.64 -21.68
C GLU A 174 -0.51 -11.14 -20.34
N ARG A 175 -1.35 -10.12 -20.35
CA ARG A 175 -2.07 -9.66 -19.16
C ARG A 175 -2.94 -10.75 -18.54
N LYS A 176 -3.68 -11.49 -19.37
CA LYS A 176 -4.50 -12.62 -18.92
C LYS A 176 -3.63 -13.73 -18.32
N ARG A 177 -2.56 -14.12 -19.00
CA ARG A 177 -1.60 -15.13 -18.52
C ARG A 177 -1.01 -14.75 -17.15
N LEU A 178 -0.54 -13.50 -17.01
CA LEU A 178 0.07 -13.00 -15.76
C LEU A 178 -0.96 -12.96 -14.62
N ARG A 179 -2.20 -12.55 -14.90
CA ARG A 179 -3.29 -12.54 -13.91
C ARG A 179 -3.57 -13.95 -13.41
N GLU A 180 -3.72 -14.92 -14.29
CA GLU A 180 -3.94 -16.33 -13.93
C GLU A 180 -2.78 -16.91 -13.10
N LEU A 181 -1.54 -16.61 -13.50
CA LEU A 181 -0.34 -17.06 -12.81
C LEU A 181 -0.31 -16.52 -11.37
N VAL A 182 -0.55 -15.22 -11.20
CA VAL A 182 -0.59 -14.59 -9.87
C VAL A 182 -1.75 -15.11 -9.04
N HIS A 183 -2.93 -15.31 -9.63
CA HIS A 183 -4.08 -15.91 -8.92
C HIS A 183 -3.76 -17.29 -8.34
N LYS A 184 -3.00 -18.12 -9.07
CA LYS A 184 -2.59 -19.45 -8.61
C LYS A 184 -1.51 -19.41 -7.52
N ALA A 185 -0.61 -18.41 -7.59
CA ALA A 185 0.57 -18.34 -6.72
C ALA A 185 0.36 -17.52 -5.44
N ARG A 186 -0.61 -16.58 -5.42
CA ARG A 186 -0.80 -15.64 -4.31
C ARG A 186 -1.36 -16.31 -3.05
N PRO A 187 -1.01 -15.83 -1.84
CA PRO A 187 -1.72 -16.18 -0.63
C PRO A 187 -3.18 -15.73 -0.68
N LYS A 188 -4.09 -16.50 -0.05
CA LYS A 188 -5.51 -16.12 0.04
C LYS A 188 -5.67 -14.82 0.83
N GLY A 189 -6.54 -13.94 0.37
CA GLY A 189 -6.84 -12.66 1.04
C GLY A 189 -5.83 -11.55 0.80
N CYS A 190 -4.82 -11.78 -0.05
CA CYS A 190 -3.81 -10.77 -0.41
C CYS A 190 -3.92 -10.40 -1.88
N GLY A 191 -3.57 -9.17 -2.21
CA GLY A 191 -3.58 -8.64 -3.57
C GLY A 191 -2.19 -8.44 -4.15
N PHE A 192 -2.15 -8.40 -5.46
CA PHE A 192 -0.95 -8.09 -6.24
C PHE A 192 -1.29 -7.21 -7.43
N ILE A 193 -0.40 -6.27 -7.73
CA ILE A 193 -0.40 -5.53 -8.99
C ILE A 193 0.88 -5.88 -9.72
N VAL A 194 0.79 -6.53 -10.88
CA VAL A 194 1.93 -6.82 -11.76
C VAL A 194 2.23 -5.59 -12.62
N ARG A 195 3.52 -5.23 -12.74
CA ARG A 195 3.97 -4.03 -13.46
C ARG A 195 5.21 -4.26 -14.29
#